data_8524603fc6d5dc90a2372a81c4179db0
#
_entry.id   8524603fc6d5dc90a2372a81c4179db0
#
_cell.length_a   1.000
_cell.length_b   1.000
_cell.length_c   1.000
_cell.angle_alpha   90.00
_cell.angle_beta   90.00
_cell.angle_gamma   90.00
#
_symmetry.space_group_name_H-M   'P 1'
#
loop_
_entity.id
_entity.type
_entity.pdbx_description
1 polymer ?
#
loop_
_entity_poly.entity_id
_entity_poly.type
_entity_poly.pdbx_seq_one_letter_code
_entity_poly.pdbx_strand_id
1 'polypeptide(L)'
;MKQLSDYKNWLKSIVENNLEDEQLEFVWEIMKSPFMEYHYKLMKDFKLDDDFRRNLRFRFDEHGDEGAEFLFSKLDKNEDPEFHSAIIFILGKTKGKHKEKTLAYARKLSGSLDAVVRENAIIVLGWIGKNADLSILKKGLLEDEYSKCRSWSASSYMQMWFRKENDLLRKKAFEAYTTALARENDYFVLAVILSAIRTMGKTKLGISQTALDEGDTAKIDLPRTKALKFLEKTLKNN
;
A
#
# COMPACT_ATOMS: atom_id res chain seq x y z
N MET A 1 -4.99 -20.31 29.25
CA MET A 1 -4.31 -19.80 28.02
C MET A 1 -3.78 -21.01 27.29
N LYS A 2 -4.06 -21.13 25.98
CA LYS A 2 -3.52 -22.23 25.15
C LYS A 2 -1.99 -22.17 25.14
N GLN A 3 -1.33 -23.34 25.14
CA GLN A 3 0.12 -23.45 25.00
C GLN A 3 0.50 -23.46 23.51
N LEU A 4 1.76 -23.22 23.19
CA LEU A 4 2.23 -23.26 21.79
C LEU A 4 1.98 -24.64 21.14
N SER A 5 2.07 -25.72 21.92
CA SER A 5 1.73 -27.08 21.46
C SER A 5 0.29 -27.21 20.99
N ASP A 6 -0.65 -26.54 21.68
CA ASP A 6 -2.07 -26.58 21.34
C ASP A 6 -2.33 -25.93 19.98
N TYR A 7 -1.70 -24.78 19.71
CA TYR A 7 -1.76 -24.11 18.41
C TYR A 7 -1.16 -24.97 17.29
N LYS A 8 -0.03 -25.63 17.56
CA LYS A 8 0.62 -26.51 16.57
C LYS A 8 -0.27 -27.71 16.23
N ASN A 9 -0.88 -28.35 17.25
CA ASN A 9 -1.75 -29.49 17.04
C ASN A 9 -3.04 -29.07 16.32
N TRP A 10 -3.61 -27.92 16.68
CA TRP A 10 -4.79 -27.39 16.00
C TRP A 10 -4.50 -27.05 14.54
N LEU A 11 -3.41 -26.34 14.23
CA LEU A 11 -3.01 -26.09 12.85
C LEU A 11 -2.80 -27.37 12.04
N LYS A 12 -2.18 -28.38 12.65
CA LYS A 12 -2.01 -29.69 12.01
C LYS A 12 -3.35 -30.30 11.66
N SER A 13 -4.33 -30.29 12.60
CA SER A 13 -5.70 -30.77 12.34
C SER A 13 -6.37 -30.01 11.19
N ILE A 14 -6.26 -28.66 11.17
CA ILE A 14 -6.83 -27.82 10.10
C ILE A 14 -6.28 -28.26 8.72
N VAL A 15 -4.96 -28.41 8.62
CA VAL A 15 -4.29 -28.75 7.35
C VAL A 15 -4.59 -30.20 6.93
N GLU A 16 -4.48 -31.18 7.84
CA GLU A 16 -4.65 -32.60 7.52
C GLU A 16 -6.11 -32.95 7.17
N ASN A 17 -7.09 -32.24 7.76
CA ASN A 17 -8.51 -32.49 7.53
C ASN A 17 -9.20 -31.44 6.66
N ASN A 18 -8.45 -30.50 6.08
CA ASN A 18 -8.95 -29.40 5.24
C ASN A 18 -10.11 -28.62 5.89
N LEU A 19 -9.93 -28.20 7.15
CA LEU A 19 -10.96 -27.52 7.94
C LEU A 19 -10.94 -26.00 7.68
N GLU A 20 -11.44 -25.58 6.52
CA GLU A 20 -11.41 -24.17 6.08
C GLU A 20 -12.13 -23.24 7.06
N ASP A 21 -13.26 -23.67 7.63
CA ASP A 21 -14.03 -22.89 8.59
C ASP A 21 -13.26 -22.59 9.89
N GLU A 22 -12.32 -23.49 10.30
CA GLU A 22 -11.49 -23.31 11.47
C GLU A 22 -10.28 -22.37 11.23
N GLN A 23 -9.90 -22.10 9.99
CA GLN A 23 -8.77 -21.22 9.68
C GLN A 23 -8.95 -19.81 10.24
N LEU A 24 -10.15 -19.24 10.10
CA LEU A 24 -10.44 -17.92 10.62
C LEU A 24 -10.42 -17.90 12.16
N GLU A 25 -10.97 -18.92 12.80
CA GLU A 25 -10.93 -19.04 14.26
C GLU A 25 -9.49 -19.14 14.76
N PHE A 26 -8.66 -19.94 14.09
CA PHE A 26 -7.23 -20.04 14.39
C PHE A 26 -6.53 -18.68 14.31
N VAL A 27 -6.79 -17.91 13.23
CA VAL A 27 -6.22 -16.56 13.07
C VAL A 27 -6.64 -15.64 14.21
N TRP A 28 -7.92 -15.68 14.63
CA TRP A 28 -8.44 -14.87 15.73
C TRP A 28 -7.82 -15.22 17.09
N GLU A 29 -7.42 -16.46 17.29
CA GLU A 29 -6.78 -16.92 18.51
C GLU A 29 -5.27 -16.61 18.52
N ILE A 30 -4.56 -16.90 17.40
CA ILE A 30 -3.12 -16.69 17.33
C ILE A 30 -2.73 -15.20 17.43
N MET A 31 -3.53 -14.29 16.85
CA MET A 31 -3.25 -12.85 16.91
C MET A 31 -3.33 -12.27 18.32
N LYS A 32 -4.06 -12.93 19.26
CA LYS A 32 -4.17 -12.55 20.68
C LYS A 32 -3.15 -13.28 21.56
N SER A 33 -2.42 -14.23 21.00
CA SER A 33 -1.48 -15.05 21.74
C SER A 33 -0.13 -14.35 21.93
N PRO A 34 0.68 -14.75 22.92
CA PRO A 34 2.04 -14.25 23.07
C PRO A 34 3.02 -14.86 22.05
N PHE A 35 2.55 -15.73 21.15
CA PHE A 35 3.42 -16.51 20.23
C PHE A 35 3.66 -15.79 18.92
N MET A 36 4.09 -14.51 18.95
CA MET A 36 4.37 -13.67 17.77
C MET A 36 5.36 -14.31 16.80
N GLU A 37 6.44 -14.92 17.29
CA GLU A 37 7.43 -15.62 16.45
C GLU A 37 6.78 -16.78 15.66
N TYR A 38 5.86 -17.51 16.28
CA TYR A 38 5.14 -18.59 15.62
C TYR A 38 4.15 -18.03 14.59
N HIS A 39 3.38 -17.01 14.95
CA HIS A 39 2.50 -16.31 14.01
C HIS A 39 3.28 -15.81 12.79
N TYR A 40 4.42 -15.15 13.01
CA TYR A 40 5.28 -14.67 11.95
C TYR A 40 5.79 -15.80 11.01
N LYS A 41 6.18 -16.96 11.57
CA LYS A 41 6.57 -18.12 10.77
C LYS A 41 5.44 -18.62 9.89
N LEU A 42 4.22 -18.67 10.41
CA LEU A 42 3.06 -19.11 9.64
C LEU A 42 2.73 -18.19 8.47
N MET A 43 2.91 -16.89 8.61
CA MET A 43 2.71 -15.95 7.49
C MET A 43 3.60 -16.23 6.28
N LYS A 44 4.72 -16.95 6.47
CA LYS A 44 5.70 -17.30 5.44
C LYS A 44 5.64 -18.76 5.03
N ASP A 45 4.83 -19.60 5.69
CA ASP A 45 4.79 -21.02 5.44
C ASP A 45 4.00 -21.33 4.16
N PHE A 46 4.72 -21.61 3.08
CA PHE A 46 4.14 -21.94 1.76
C PHE A 46 3.37 -23.27 1.72
N LYS A 47 3.36 -24.04 2.81
CA LYS A 47 2.50 -25.22 2.94
C LYS A 47 1.06 -24.83 3.27
N LEU A 48 0.85 -23.64 3.78
CA LEU A 48 -0.48 -23.07 4.00
C LEU A 48 -0.98 -22.41 2.70
N ASP A 49 -2.28 -22.43 2.46
CA ASP A 49 -2.88 -21.76 1.32
C ASP A 49 -2.68 -20.22 1.37
N ASP A 50 -2.81 -19.57 0.23
CA ASP A 50 -2.54 -18.12 0.09
C ASP A 50 -3.51 -17.27 0.89
N ASP A 51 -4.78 -17.65 0.98
CA ASP A 51 -5.81 -16.92 1.69
C ASP A 51 -5.60 -17.02 3.19
N PHE A 52 -5.24 -18.19 3.70
CA PHE A 52 -4.91 -18.37 5.10
C PHE A 52 -3.68 -17.54 5.49
N ARG A 53 -2.60 -17.59 4.69
CA ARG A 53 -1.41 -16.75 4.91
C ARG A 53 -1.73 -15.26 4.84
N ARG A 54 -2.61 -14.85 3.93
CA ARG A 54 -3.07 -13.47 3.80
C ARG A 54 -3.82 -13.01 5.05
N ASN A 55 -4.71 -13.85 5.58
CA ASN A 55 -5.44 -13.56 6.81
C ASN A 55 -4.51 -13.44 8.02
N LEU A 56 -3.53 -14.33 8.16
CA LEU A 56 -2.48 -14.22 9.18
C LEU A 56 -1.73 -12.89 9.07
N ARG A 57 -1.32 -12.48 7.86
CA ARG A 57 -0.64 -11.19 7.62
C ARG A 57 -1.52 -10.00 7.98
N PHE A 58 -2.80 -10.04 7.61
CA PHE A 58 -3.72 -8.92 7.87
C PHE A 58 -4.05 -8.72 9.35
N ARG A 59 -3.82 -9.73 10.18
CA ARG A 59 -4.10 -9.68 11.61
C ARG A 59 -2.87 -9.60 12.51
N PHE A 60 -1.68 -9.54 11.94
CA PHE A 60 -0.45 -9.45 12.74
C PHE A 60 -0.35 -8.11 13.50
N ASP A 61 -0.93 -7.05 12.96
CA ASP A 61 -0.99 -5.73 13.60
C ASP A 61 -1.78 -5.72 14.93
N GLU A 62 -2.60 -6.72 15.19
CA GLU A 62 -3.32 -6.89 16.45
C GLU A 62 -2.40 -7.25 17.65
N HIS A 63 -1.14 -7.67 17.41
CA HIS A 63 -0.12 -7.76 18.46
C HIS A 63 0.34 -6.38 18.98
N GLY A 64 -0.16 -5.30 18.41
CA GLY A 64 0.07 -3.93 18.86
C GLY A 64 1.53 -3.50 18.83
N ASP A 65 1.95 -2.76 19.87
CA ASP A 65 3.30 -2.20 19.94
C ASP A 65 4.40 -3.28 20.01
N GLU A 66 4.15 -4.38 20.71
CA GLU A 66 5.13 -5.49 20.81
C GLU A 66 5.33 -6.17 19.45
N GLY A 67 4.23 -6.39 18.70
CA GLY A 67 4.29 -6.89 17.32
C GLY A 67 5.02 -5.95 16.39
N ALA A 68 4.83 -4.64 16.53
CA ALA A 68 5.55 -3.65 15.74
C ALA A 68 7.06 -3.68 16.03
N GLU A 69 7.49 -3.70 17.31
CA GLU A 69 8.90 -3.81 17.67
C GLU A 69 9.54 -5.11 17.18
N PHE A 70 8.81 -6.22 17.26
CA PHE A 70 9.24 -7.49 16.69
C PHE A 70 9.50 -7.37 15.18
N LEU A 71 8.57 -6.78 14.40
CA LEU A 71 8.73 -6.58 12.97
C LEU A 71 9.88 -5.62 12.63
N PHE A 72 10.06 -4.55 13.41
CA PHE A 72 11.22 -3.67 13.25
C PHE A 72 12.54 -4.41 13.46
N SER A 73 12.61 -5.33 14.43
CA SER A 73 13.84 -6.11 14.65
C SER A 73 14.22 -6.95 13.42
N LYS A 74 13.23 -7.42 12.63
CA LYS A 74 13.48 -8.12 11.37
C LYS A 74 14.04 -7.19 10.30
N LEU A 75 13.51 -5.98 10.18
CA LEU A 75 14.04 -4.96 9.26
C LEU A 75 15.45 -4.47 9.68
N ASP A 76 15.66 -4.23 10.98
CA ASP A 76 16.94 -3.76 11.51
C ASP A 76 18.09 -4.75 11.23
N LYS A 77 17.81 -6.05 11.37
CA LYS A 77 18.77 -7.13 11.10
C LYS A 77 18.83 -7.56 9.64
N ASN A 78 18.01 -6.96 8.77
CA ASN A 78 17.82 -7.38 7.38
C ASN A 78 17.48 -8.88 7.24
N GLU A 79 16.71 -9.40 8.21
CA GLU A 79 16.17 -10.75 8.13
C GLU A 79 15.01 -10.80 7.12
N ASP A 80 14.89 -11.91 6.40
CA ASP A 80 13.79 -12.15 5.44
C ASP A 80 13.57 -10.99 4.45
N PRO A 81 14.57 -10.54 3.64
CA PRO A 81 14.41 -9.42 2.70
C PRO A 81 13.22 -9.58 1.75
N GLU A 82 12.92 -10.82 1.34
CA GLU A 82 11.79 -11.18 0.50
C GLU A 82 10.43 -10.95 1.18
N PHE A 83 10.44 -10.80 2.52
CA PHE A 83 9.22 -10.55 3.29
C PHE A 83 9.08 -9.08 3.74
N HIS A 84 10.05 -8.22 3.41
CA HIS A 84 10.03 -6.80 3.79
C HIS A 84 8.79 -6.06 3.27
N SER A 85 8.26 -6.46 2.11
CA SER A 85 7.02 -5.90 1.58
C SER A 85 5.82 -6.11 2.52
N ALA A 86 5.66 -7.32 3.05
CA ALA A 86 4.62 -7.63 4.02
C ALA A 86 4.85 -6.92 5.36
N ILE A 87 6.09 -6.90 5.84
CA ILE A 87 6.45 -6.24 7.10
C ILE A 87 6.10 -4.75 7.04
N ILE A 88 6.55 -4.03 6.01
CA ILE A 88 6.28 -2.58 5.92
C ILE A 88 4.79 -2.28 5.79
N PHE A 89 4.04 -3.13 5.05
CA PHE A 89 2.60 -2.99 4.92
C PHE A 89 1.87 -3.16 6.26
N ILE A 90 2.25 -4.19 7.06
CA ILE A 90 1.69 -4.41 8.40
C ILE A 90 2.01 -3.23 9.31
N LEU A 91 3.27 -2.78 9.34
CA LEU A 91 3.69 -1.62 10.12
C LEU A 91 2.93 -0.34 9.74
N GLY A 92 2.61 -0.17 8.45
CA GLY A 92 1.81 0.96 7.96
C GLY A 92 0.38 0.98 8.49
N LYS A 93 -0.20 -0.17 8.81
CA LYS A 93 -1.53 -0.31 9.41
C LYS A 93 -1.52 -0.10 10.93
N THR A 94 -0.40 -0.38 11.60
CA THR A 94 -0.28 -0.30 13.04
C THR A 94 -0.51 1.13 13.53
N LYS A 95 -1.48 1.29 14.44
CA LYS A 95 -1.76 2.56 15.11
C LYS A 95 -0.81 2.70 16.31
N GLY A 96 -0.33 3.91 16.58
CA GLY A 96 0.42 4.15 17.81
C GLY A 96 1.71 4.97 17.65
N LYS A 97 2.65 4.77 18.60
CA LYS A 97 3.89 5.55 18.75
C LYS A 97 4.94 5.31 17.68
N HIS A 98 4.81 4.25 16.90
CA HIS A 98 5.84 3.82 15.94
C HIS A 98 5.78 4.51 14.57
N LYS A 99 4.83 5.43 14.38
CA LYS A 99 4.59 6.09 13.08
C LYS A 99 5.84 6.69 12.45
N GLU A 100 6.68 7.38 13.22
CA GLU A 100 7.91 8.01 12.68
C GLU A 100 8.94 6.97 12.27
N LYS A 101 9.10 5.89 13.05
CA LYS A 101 10.01 4.77 12.70
C LYS A 101 9.50 4.06 11.44
N THR A 102 8.20 3.76 11.36
CA THR A 102 7.57 3.19 10.16
C THR A 102 7.80 4.07 8.94
N LEU A 103 7.63 5.40 9.09
CA LEU A 103 7.82 6.35 8.00
C LEU A 103 9.28 6.39 7.52
N ALA A 104 10.25 6.30 8.44
CA ALA A 104 11.67 6.21 8.08
C ALA A 104 11.97 4.95 7.25
N TYR A 105 11.40 3.80 7.63
CA TYR A 105 11.53 2.57 6.86
C TYR A 105 10.81 2.64 5.51
N ALA A 106 9.62 3.21 5.44
CA ALA A 106 8.89 3.38 4.18
C ALA A 106 9.70 4.24 3.18
N ARG A 107 10.33 5.33 3.66
CA ARG A 107 11.25 6.15 2.84
C ARG A 107 12.44 5.34 2.33
N LYS A 108 13.10 4.56 3.19
CA LYS A 108 14.23 3.70 2.81
C LYS A 108 13.80 2.66 1.78
N LEU A 109 12.72 1.95 2.06
CA LEU A 109 12.22 0.83 1.24
C LEU A 109 11.59 1.27 -0.09
N SER A 110 11.15 2.53 -0.21
CA SER A 110 10.71 3.09 -1.51
C SER A 110 11.83 3.16 -2.56
N GLY A 111 13.09 2.98 -2.16
CA GLY A 111 14.24 2.85 -3.05
C GLY A 111 14.75 1.41 -3.21
N SER A 112 14.01 0.39 -2.77
CA SER A 112 14.39 -1.02 -2.91
C SER A 112 14.55 -1.44 -4.37
N LEU A 113 15.43 -2.41 -4.64
CA LEU A 113 15.53 -3.05 -5.96
C LEU A 113 14.28 -3.90 -6.26
N ASP A 114 13.65 -4.47 -5.23
CA ASP A 114 12.42 -5.23 -5.36
C ASP A 114 11.20 -4.31 -5.55
N ALA A 115 10.48 -4.48 -6.66
CA ALA A 115 9.32 -3.66 -7.02
C ALA A 115 8.16 -3.81 -6.03
N VAL A 116 7.94 -5.02 -5.46
CA VAL A 116 6.85 -5.26 -4.51
C VAL A 116 7.14 -4.59 -3.17
N VAL A 117 8.41 -4.54 -2.77
CA VAL A 117 8.84 -3.79 -1.58
C VAL A 117 8.64 -2.29 -1.80
N ARG A 118 9.02 -1.74 -2.99
CA ARG A 118 8.78 -0.33 -3.33
C ARG A 118 7.28 0.00 -3.33
N GLU A 119 6.46 -0.86 -3.96
CA GLU A 119 5.00 -0.70 -4.03
C GLU A 119 4.41 -0.54 -2.63
N ASN A 120 4.67 -1.47 -1.72
CA ASN A 120 4.14 -1.42 -0.36
C ASN A 120 4.67 -0.23 0.45
N ALA A 121 5.93 0.13 0.27
CA ALA A 121 6.50 1.32 0.89
C ALA A 121 5.79 2.61 0.42
N ILE A 122 5.50 2.73 -0.88
CA ILE A 122 4.75 3.85 -1.48
C ILE A 122 3.32 3.91 -0.93
N ILE A 123 2.63 2.77 -0.81
CA ILE A 123 1.30 2.68 -0.18
C ILE A 123 1.34 3.24 1.25
N VAL A 124 2.32 2.82 2.03
CA VAL A 124 2.49 3.28 3.41
C VAL A 124 2.79 4.78 3.47
N LEU A 125 3.60 5.33 2.55
CA LEU A 125 3.79 6.77 2.42
C LEU A 125 2.45 7.50 2.15
N GLY A 126 1.57 6.93 1.34
CA GLY A 126 0.21 7.44 1.17
C GLY A 126 -0.57 7.51 2.47
N TRP A 127 -0.49 6.46 3.30
CA TRP A 127 -1.26 6.36 4.55
C TRP A 127 -0.75 7.26 5.67
N ILE A 128 0.58 7.39 5.82
CA ILE A 128 1.16 8.08 6.98
C ILE A 128 2.18 9.17 6.63
N GLY A 129 2.52 9.35 5.34
CA GLY A 129 3.52 10.30 4.86
C GLY A 129 3.17 11.77 5.13
N LYS A 130 4.16 12.63 4.94
CA LYS A 130 4.12 14.08 5.15
C LYS A 130 4.48 14.82 3.87
N ASN A 131 4.33 16.14 3.84
CA ASN A 131 4.72 16.96 2.68
C ASN A 131 6.21 16.76 2.26
N ALA A 132 7.08 16.41 3.20
CA ALA A 132 8.48 16.07 2.90
C ALA A 132 8.63 14.83 1.99
N ASP A 133 7.62 13.98 1.92
CA ASP A 133 7.64 12.73 1.15
C ASP A 133 7.13 12.89 -0.29
N LEU A 134 6.62 14.07 -0.65
CA LEU A 134 6.07 14.34 -1.98
C LEU A 134 7.10 14.17 -3.10
N SER A 135 8.39 14.39 -2.83
CA SER A 135 9.47 14.14 -3.78
C SER A 135 9.64 12.66 -4.10
N ILE A 136 9.46 11.78 -3.11
CA ILE A 136 9.51 10.33 -3.28
C ILE A 136 8.34 9.88 -4.16
N LEU A 137 7.13 10.36 -3.87
CA LEU A 137 5.94 10.06 -4.67
C LEU A 137 6.08 10.58 -6.10
N LYS A 138 6.66 11.79 -6.30
CA LYS A 138 6.93 12.33 -7.63
C LYS A 138 7.88 11.41 -8.39
N LYS A 139 8.99 11.01 -7.78
CA LYS A 139 9.96 10.09 -8.38
C LYS A 139 9.30 8.76 -8.74
N GLY A 140 8.57 8.14 -7.82
CA GLY A 140 7.85 6.90 -8.05
C GLY A 140 6.86 6.99 -9.21
N LEU A 141 6.08 8.09 -9.30
CA LEU A 141 5.12 8.30 -10.38
C LEU A 141 5.80 8.50 -11.75
N LEU A 142 6.93 9.21 -11.79
CA LEU A 142 7.52 9.66 -13.04
C LEU A 142 8.62 8.75 -13.57
N GLU A 143 9.28 7.96 -12.72
CA GLU A 143 10.53 7.28 -13.03
C GLU A 143 10.54 5.78 -12.73
N ASP A 144 9.56 5.27 -11.93
CA ASP A 144 9.55 3.84 -11.62
C ASP A 144 9.21 3.03 -12.89
N GLU A 145 9.99 2.00 -13.16
CA GLU A 145 9.78 1.09 -14.30
C GLU A 145 8.51 0.23 -14.11
N TYR A 146 8.11 -0.02 -12.86
CA TYR A 146 6.97 -0.86 -12.53
C TYR A 146 5.67 -0.03 -12.44
N SER A 147 4.71 -0.33 -13.33
CA SER A 147 3.47 0.46 -13.44
C SER A 147 2.65 0.52 -12.15
N LYS A 148 2.66 -0.54 -11.34
CA LYS A 148 1.99 -0.52 -10.03
C LYS A 148 2.62 0.48 -9.07
N CYS A 149 3.95 0.63 -9.06
CA CYS A 149 4.61 1.67 -8.25
C CYS A 149 4.20 3.07 -8.74
N ARG A 150 4.10 3.29 -10.07
CA ARG A 150 3.64 4.56 -10.61
C ARG A 150 2.19 4.86 -10.23
N SER A 151 1.30 3.88 -10.36
CA SER A 151 -0.12 4.04 -10.00
C SER A 151 -0.31 4.28 -8.50
N TRP A 152 0.39 3.53 -7.64
CA TRP A 152 0.33 3.75 -6.20
C TRP A 152 0.92 5.10 -5.78
N SER A 153 1.95 5.59 -6.49
CA SER A 153 2.47 6.94 -6.26
C SER A 153 1.41 8.00 -6.55
N ALA A 154 0.65 7.86 -7.64
CA ALA A 154 -0.46 8.74 -7.94
C ALA A 154 -1.58 8.64 -6.87
N SER A 155 -1.98 7.43 -6.51
CA SER A 155 -2.98 7.19 -5.48
C SER A 155 -2.56 7.76 -4.11
N SER A 156 -1.26 7.66 -3.76
CA SER A 156 -0.73 8.13 -2.47
C SER A 156 -0.85 9.63 -2.29
N TYR A 157 -0.69 10.43 -3.34
CA TYR A 157 -1.00 11.87 -3.28
C TYR A 157 -2.48 12.11 -2.88
N MET A 158 -3.39 11.37 -3.49
CA MET A 158 -4.82 11.48 -3.19
C MET A 158 -5.14 11.01 -1.77
N GLN A 159 -4.53 9.92 -1.30
CA GLN A 159 -4.71 9.41 0.07
C GLN A 159 -4.20 10.43 1.11
N MET A 160 -3.04 11.04 0.88
CA MET A 160 -2.52 12.10 1.73
C MET A 160 -3.47 13.30 1.77
N TRP A 161 -4.04 13.68 0.62
CA TRP A 161 -5.00 14.77 0.51
C TRP A 161 -6.29 14.47 1.27
N PHE A 162 -6.83 13.25 1.20
CA PHE A 162 -8.01 12.86 2.00
C PHE A 162 -7.78 12.93 3.51
N ARG A 163 -6.57 12.65 3.97
CA ARG A 163 -6.25 12.78 5.41
C ARG A 163 -6.26 14.24 5.88
N LYS A 164 -5.81 15.13 5.04
CA LYS A 164 -5.78 16.57 5.30
C LYS A 164 -5.64 17.33 3.98
N GLU A 165 -6.72 18.00 3.57
CA GLU A 165 -6.68 18.90 2.42
C GLU A 165 -5.58 19.95 2.63
N ASN A 166 -4.72 20.14 1.61
CA ASN A 166 -3.57 21.01 1.69
C ASN A 166 -3.23 21.53 0.28
N ASP A 167 -3.21 22.85 0.10
CA ASP A 167 -2.99 23.46 -1.21
C ASP A 167 -1.60 23.18 -1.78
N LEU A 168 -0.55 23.13 -0.94
CA LEU A 168 0.80 22.77 -1.38
C LEU A 168 0.82 21.32 -1.91
N LEU A 169 0.20 20.39 -1.18
CA LEU A 169 0.08 19.00 -1.60
C LEU A 169 -0.66 18.90 -2.94
N ARG A 170 -1.82 19.57 -3.06
CA ARG A 170 -2.62 19.58 -4.28
C ARG A 170 -1.82 20.13 -5.47
N LYS A 171 -1.14 21.27 -5.29
CA LYS A 171 -0.28 21.87 -6.31
C LYS A 171 0.81 20.89 -6.77
N LYS A 172 1.55 20.29 -5.83
CA LYS A 172 2.62 19.32 -6.13
C LYS A 172 2.10 18.06 -6.82
N ALA A 173 0.93 17.56 -6.41
CA ALA A 173 0.28 16.45 -7.09
C ALA A 173 -0.09 16.81 -8.54
N PHE A 174 -0.69 17.99 -8.75
CA PHE A 174 -1.10 18.43 -10.09
C PHE A 174 0.10 18.69 -11.01
N GLU A 175 1.20 19.24 -10.51
CA GLU A 175 2.46 19.36 -11.26
C GLU A 175 2.97 17.97 -11.71
N ALA A 176 2.96 16.99 -10.79
CA ALA A 176 3.40 15.62 -11.09
C ALA A 176 2.46 14.92 -12.08
N TYR A 177 1.14 15.05 -11.91
CA TYR A 177 0.14 14.48 -12.81
C TYR A 177 0.20 15.08 -14.21
N THR A 178 0.45 16.39 -14.34
CA THR A 178 0.63 17.02 -15.66
C THR A 178 1.79 16.38 -16.41
N THR A 179 2.93 16.19 -15.74
CA THR A 179 4.10 15.56 -16.34
C THR A 179 3.85 14.09 -16.67
N ALA A 180 3.18 13.36 -15.76
CA ALA A 180 2.86 11.95 -15.98
C ALA A 180 1.89 11.76 -17.15
N LEU A 181 0.79 12.51 -17.19
CA LEU A 181 -0.19 12.42 -18.29
C LEU A 181 0.39 12.70 -19.66
N ALA A 182 1.45 13.52 -19.76
CA ALA A 182 2.07 13.84 -21.06
C ALA A 182 2.80 12.63 -21.67
N ARG A 183 3.27 11.67 -20.87
CA ARG A 183 4.16 10.58 -21.31
C ARG A 183 3.73 9.17 -20.93
N GLU A 184 2.76 9.01 -20.01
CA GLU A 184 2.30 7.69 -19.56
C GLU A 184 1.45 7.00 -20.64
N ASN A 185 1.65 5.71 -20.80
CA ASN A 185 0.91 4.87 -21.73
C ASN A 185 0.25 3.66 -21.06
N ASP A 186 0.61 3.36 -19.81
CA ASP A 186 -0.06 2.30 -19.06
C ASP A 186 -1.46 2.76 -18.67
N TYR A 187 -2.47 1.99 -19.11
CA TYR A 187 -3.88 2.30 -18.87
C TYR A 187 -4.19 2.44 -17.39
N PHE A 188 -3.71 1.49 -16.57
CA PHE A 188 -4.03 1.46 -15.14
C PHE A 188 -3.46 2.70 -14.43
N VAL A 189 -2.25 3.12 -14.78
CA VAL A 189 -1.65 4.35 -14.25
C VAL A 189 -2.46 5.57 -14.67
N LEU A 190 -2.84 5.66 -15.95
CA LEU A 190 -3.68 6.76 -16.46
C LEU A 190 -5.04 6.82 -15.75
N ALA A 191 -5.69 5.67 -15.53
CA ALA A 191 -6.97 5.60 -14.82
C ALA A 191 -6.86 6.12 -13.39
N VAL A 192 -5.80 5.73 -12.66
CA VAL A 192 -5.57 6.21 -11.29
C VAL A 192 -5.29 7.72 -11.26
N ILE A 193 -4.48 8.25 -12.18
CA ILE A 193 -4.21 9.69 -12.28
C ILE A 193 -5.50 10.47 -12.57
N LEU A 194 -6.31 10.02 -13.53
CA LEU A 194 -7.57 10.68 -13.88
C LEU A 194 -8.57 10.66 -12.71
N SER A 195 -8.65 9.55 -11.99
CA SER A 195 -9.45 9.44 -10.77
C SER A 195 -8.98 10.42 -9.68
N ALA A 196 -7.67 10.53 -9.46
CA ALA A 196 -7.09 11.44 -8.50
C ALA A 196 -7.34 12.91 -8.86
N ILE A 197 -7.18 13.31 -10.13
CA ILE A 197 -7.45 14.66 -10.61
C ILE A 197 -8.93 15.00 -10.45
N ARG A 198 -9.83 14.08 -10.84
CA ARG A 198 -11.29 14.27 -10.68
C ARG A 198 -11.65 14.55 -9.23
N THR A 199 -11.07 13.78 -8.32
CA THR A 199 -11.37 13.84 -6.89
C THR A 199 -10.78 15.09 -6.23
N MET A 200 -9.46 15.29 -6.35
CA MET A 200 -8.75 16.41 -5.73
C MET A 200 -9.08 17.77 -6.37
N GLY A 201 -9.42 17.76 -7.66
CA GLY A 201 -9.81 18.94 -8.42
C GLY A 201 -11.32 19.24 -8.37
N LYS A 202 -12.14 18.35 -7.78
CA LYS A 202 -13.61 18.46 -7.77
C LYS A 202 -14.16 18.75 -9.17
N THR A 203 -13.60 18.09 -10.21
CA THR A 203 -13.87 18.37 -11.63
C THR A 203 -14.46 17.16 -12.35
N LYS A 204 -15.21 17.42 -13.44
CA LYS A 204 -15.77 16.38 -14.29
C LYS A 204 -14.91 16.21 -15.54
N LEU A 205 -14.34 15.03 -15.74
CA LEU A 205 -13.51 14.72 -16.90
C LEU A 205 -14.28 14.02 -18.04
N GLY A 206 -15.55 13.64 -17.79
CA GLY A 206 -16.39 12.93 -18.76
C GLY A 206 -16.05 11.45 -18.89
N ILE A 207 -15.49 10.84 -17.84
CA ILE A 207 -15.27 9.42 -17.72
C ILE A 207 -15.96 8.90 -16.45
N SER A 208 -16.67 7.77 -16.57
CA SER A 208 -17.30 7.10 -15.44
C SER A 208 -16.28 6.30 -14.62
N GLN A 209 -16.59 6.00 -13.37
CA GLN A 209 -15.77 5.10 -12.57
C GLN A 209 -15.74 3.70 -13.21
N THR A 210 -16.87 3.20 -13.66
CA THR A 210 -16.97 1.91 -14.37
C THR A 210 -16.01 1.83 -15.56
N ALA A 211 -15.95 2.86 -16.41
CA ALA A 211 -15.03 2.87 -17.55
C ALA A 211 -13.55 2.87 -17.13
N LEU A 212 -13.23 3.47 -15.98
CA LEU A 212 -11.88 3.43 -15.41
C LEU A 212 -11.55 2.02 -14.87
N ASP A 213 -12.51 1.37 -14.24
CA ASP A 213 -12.34 0.05 -13.61
C ASP A 213 -12.29 -1.08 -14.66
N GLU A 214 -13.06 -0.93 -15.77
CA GLU A 214 -13.11 -1.91 -16.87
C GLU A 214 -11.89 -1.87 -17.81
N GLY A 215 -11.05 -0.86 -17.72
CA GLY A 215 -9.86 -0.78 -18.56
C GLY A 215 -10.15 -0.40 -20.02
N ASP A 216 -11.21 0.39 -20.29
CA ASP A 216 -11.58 0.82 -21.63
C ASP A 216 -10.63 1.92 -22.17
N THR A 217 -9.56 1.49 -22.85
CA THR A 217 -8.53 2.40 -23.39
C THR A 217 -9.11 3.40 -24.38
N ALA A 218 -10.15 3.05 -25.15
CA ALA A 218 -10.78 3.95 -26.12
C ALA A 218 -11.45 5.16 -25.45
N LYS A 219 -11.80 5.04 -24.17
CA LYS A 219 -12.44 6.13 -23.39
C LYS A 219 -11.46 7.03 -22.64
N ILE A 220 -10.15 6.81 -22.73
CA ILE A 220 -9.12 7.56 -21.95
C ILE A 220 -8.68 8.86 -22.61
N ASP A 221 -8.58 8.94 -23.95
CA ASP A 221 -7.93 10.06 -24.65
C ASP A 221 -8.63 11.41 -24.42
N LEU A 222 -9.95 11.43 -24.54
CA LEU A 222 -10.73 12.64 -24.29
C LEU A 222 -10.65 13.11 -22.82
N PRO A 223 -10.86 12.25 -21.80
CA PRO A 223 -10.61 12.60 -20.40
C PRO A 223 -9.18 13.07 -20.12
N ARG A 224 -8.16 12.43 -20.70
CA ARG A 224 -6.76 12.84 -20.60
C ARG A 224 -6.56 14.28 -21.11
N THR A 225 -7.09 14.59 -22.27
CA THR A 225 -7.04 15.94 -22.85
C THR A 225 -7.75 16.98 -21.96
N LYS A 226 -8.93 16.64 -21.43
CA LYS A 226 -9.66 17.51 -20.49
C LYS A 226 -8.89 17.72 -19.18
N ALA A 227 -8.28 16.65 -18.65
CA ALA A 227 -7.47 16.73 -17.45
C ALA A 227 -6.26 17.65 -17.63
N LEU A 228 -5.53 17.54 -18.73
CA LEU A 228 -4.39 18.43 -19.04
C LEU A 228 -4.82 19.90 -19.12
N LYS A 229 -5.92 20.21 -19.81
CA LYS A 229 -6.48 21.58 -19.86
C LYS A 229 -6.89 22.10 -18.49
N PHE A 230 -7.52 21.26 -17.67
CA PHE A 230 -7.90 21.61 -16.31
C PHE A 230 -6.68 21.92 -15.44
N LEU A 231 -5.66 21.04 -15.48
CA LEU A 231 -4.42 21.20 -14.72
C LEU A 231 -3.66 22.45 -15.13
N GLU A 232 -3.51 22.71 -16.44
CA GLU A 232 -2.86 23.91 -16.94
C GLU A 232 -3.54 25.18 -16.42
N LYS A 233 -4.88 25.25 -16.50
CA LYS A 233 -5.64 26.40 -15.99
C LYS A 233 -5.47 26.56 -14.49
N THR A 234 -5.52 25.46 -13.73
CA THR A 234 -5.44 25.48 -12.26
C THR A 234 -4.06 25.90 -11.78
N LEU A 235 -2.99 25.41 -12.42
CA LEU A 235 -1.61 25.73 -12.05
C LEU A 235 -1.18 27.14 -12.42
N LYS A 236 -1.80 27.78 -13.45
CA LYS A 236 -1.55 29.18 -13.78
C LYS A 236 -2.21 30.16 -12.82
N ASN A 237 -3.28 29.76 -12.14
CA ASN A 237 -4.07 30.61 -11.24
C ASN A 237 -3.66 30.48 -9.76
N ASN A 238 -2.68 29.64 -9.43
CA ASN A 238 -2.10 29.39 -8.10
C ASN A 238 -0.58 29.65 -8.11
#